data_f9c6f0efbefe89838c22b8cd7f23b923
#
_entry.id   f9c6f0efbefe89838c22b8cd7f23b923
#
_cell.length_a   1.000
_cell.length_b   1.000
_cell.length_c   1.000
_cell.angle_alpha   90.00
_cell.angle_beta   90.00
_cell.angle_gamma   90.00
#
_symmetry.space_group_name_H-M   'P 1'
#
loop_
_entity.id
_entity.type
_entity.pdbx_description
1 polymer ?
#
loop_
_entity_poly.entity_id
_entity_poly.type
_entity_poly.pdbx_seq_one_letter_code
_entity_poly.pdbx_strand_id
1 'polypeptide(L)'
;MSQIFEKPIIDVEKTSIKLKEIREAKGTKISQLQHLFSMENPQSIYNWENPNKKNLPRIDNFVTLAQFYNVKIDDLIIVKYIQTDILDVCESSTIIYGIKKEYMEKLITLSSPSVLKALKSYYNFST
;
A
#
# COMPACT_ATOMS: atom_id res chain seq x y z
N MET A 1 -7.10 -25.37 -7.14
CA MET A 1 -7.36 -24.29 -8.12
C MET A 1 -6.76 -22.99 -7.63
N SER A 2 -5.95 -22.36 -8.43
CA SER A 2 -5.41 -21.06 -8.10
C SER A 2 -6.51 -20.00 -8.29
N GLN A 3 -6.59 -19.05 -7.38
CA GLN A 3 -7.47 -17.89 -7.50
C GLN A 3 -6.61 -16.68 -7.85
N ILE A 4 -7.09 -15.88 -8.80
CA ILE A 4 -6.44 -14.64 -9.20
C ILE A 4 -7.03 -13.50 -8.39
N PHE A 5 -6.16 -12.74 -7.75
CA PHE A 5 -6.52 -11.56 -6.98
C PHE A 5 -6.00 -10.32 -7.71
N GLU A 6 -6.85 -9.33 -7.86
CA GLU A 6 -6.45 -8.03 -8.43
C GLU A 6 -5.90 -7.17 -7.29
N LYS A 7 -4.58 -7.11 -7.20
CA LYS A 7 -3.89 -6.37 -6.15
C LYS A 7 -3.75 -4.91 -6.56
N PRO A 8 -4.28 -3.98 -5.75
CA PRO A 8 -4.07 -2.56 -6.02
C PRO A 8 -2.65 -2.15 -5.65
N ILE A 9 -2.02 -1.40 -6.52
CA ILE A 9 -0.74 -0.74 -6.23
C ILE A 9 -0.83 0.71 -6.67
N ILE A 10 -0.03 1.58 -6.05
CA ILE A 10 -0.01 2.99 -6.41
C ILE A 10 0.72 3.15 -7.74
N ASP A 11 0.08 3.83 -8.69
CA ASP A 11 0.73 4.25 -9.92
C ASP A 11 1.52 5.52 -9.61
N VAL A 12 2.81 5.37 -9.38
CA VAL A 12 3.68 6.46 -8.91
C VAL A 12 3.74 7.61 -9.92
N GLU A 13 3.88 7.28 -11.19
CA GLU A 13 3.99 8.30 -12.25
C GLU A 13 2.71 9.10 -12.39
N LYS A 14 1.57 8.40 -12.47
CA LYS A 14 0.26 9.07 -12.59
C LYS A 14 -0.11 9.84 -11.34
N THR A 15 0.26 9.36 -10.16
CA THR A 15 0.04 10.06 -8.91
C THR A 15 0.84 11.36 -8.86
N SER A 16 2.11 11.34 -9.29
CA SER A 16 2.93 12.55 -9.39
C SER A 16 2.30 13.59 -10.30
N ILE A 17 1.81 13.16 -11.46
CA ILE A 17 1.13 14.03 -12.40
C ILE A 17 -0.15 14.60 -11.77
N LYS A 18 -0.90 13.77 -11.06
CA LYS A 18 -2.14 14.19 -10.40
C LYS A 18 -1.90 15.24 -9.32
N LEU A 19 -0.84 15.09 -8.54
CA LEU A 19 -0.48 16.07 -7.51
C LEU A 19 -0.24 17.45 -8.12
N LYS A 20 0.45 17.50 -9.24
CA LYS A 20 0.70 18.75 -9.95
C LYS A 20 -0.60 19.34 -10.52
N GLU A 21 -1.42 18.48 -11.13
CA GLU A 21 -2.71 18.92 -11.70
C GLU A 21 -3.61 19.55 -10.64
N ILE A 22 -3.73 18.91 -9.48
CA ILE A 22 -4.57 19.42 -8.38
C ILE A 22 -4.01 20.72 -7.85
N ARG A 23 -2.70 20.81 -7.66
CA ARG A 23 -2.07 22.05 -7.21
C ARG A 23 -2.38 23.21 -8.17
N GLU A 24 -2.22 22.98 -9.45
CA GLU A 24 -2.49 23.99 -10.48
C GLU A 24 -3.98 24.34 -10.54
N ALA A 25 -4.85 23.34 -10.45
CA ALA A 25 -6.30 23.56 -10.46
C ALA A 25 -6.78 24.37 -9.27
N LYS A 26 -6.14 24.22 -8.12
CA LYS A 26 -6.45 24.99 -6.91
C LYS A 26 -5.72 26.34 -6.88
N GLY A 27 -4.87 26.62 -7.86
CA GLY A 27 -4.11 27.88 -7.90
C GLY A 27 -3.07 28.00 -6.80
N THR A 28 -2.59 26.89 -6.27
CA THR A 28 -1.63 26.88 -5.18
C THR A 28 -0.21 27.00 -5.71
N LYS A 29 0.56 27.91 -5.11
CA LYS A 29 1.97 28.09 -5.47
C LYS A 29 2.85 27.12 -4.70
N ILE A 30 3.99 26.78 -5.28
CA ILE A 30 4.99 25.92 -4.62
C ILE A 30 5.43 26.53 -3.27
N SER A 31 5.58 27.85 -3.21
CA SER A 31 5.95 28.55 -1.98
C SER A 31 4.93 28.36 -0.85
N GLN A 32 3.65 28.24 -1.20
CA GLN A 32 2.60 27.97 -0.20
C GLN A 32 2.73 26.57 0.38
N LEU A 33 3.01 25.57 -0.46
CA LEU A 33 3.26 24.21 0.01
C LEU A 33 4.55 24.13 0.83
N GLN A 34 5.58 24.84 0.41
CA GLN A 34 6.83 24.91 1.15
C GLN A 34 6.59 25.44 2.57
N HIS A 35 5.78 26.46 2.70
CA HIS A 35 5.40 27.01 3.99
C HIS A 35 4.53 26.05 4.80
N LEU A 36 3.56 25.42 4.14
CA LEU A 36 2.67 24.44 4.79
C LEU A 36 3.45 23.30 5.45
N PHE A 37 4.49 22.80 4.79
CA PHE A 37 5.31 21.69 5.27
C PHE A 37 6.57 22.15 6.02
N SER A 38 6.73 23.45 6.25
CA SER A 38 7.92 24.02 6.95
C SER A 38 9.23 23.55 6.33
N MET A 39 9.30 23.54 5.01
CA MET A 39 10.50 23.12 4.27
C MET A 39 11.42 24.30 4.01
N GLU A 40 12.73 24.08 4.18
CA GLU A 40 13.73 25.10 3.88
C GLU A 40 13.83 25.37 2.37
N ASN A 41 13.63 24.32 1.56
CA ASN A 41 13.65 24.46 0.11
C ASN A 41 12.53 23.62 -0.51
N PRO A 42 12.12 23.93 -1.74
CA PRO A 42 10.98 23.27 -2.38
C PRO A 42 11.34 21.97 -3.11
N GLN A 43 12.55 21.46 -3.00
CA GLN A 43 13.02 20.35 -3.82
C GLN A 43 12.16 19.09 -3.67
N SER A 44 11.74 18.77 -2.43
CA SER A 44 10.89 17.61 -2.19
C SER A 44 9.55 17.73 -2.91
N ILE A 45 8.97 18.93 -2.92
CA ILE A 45 7.69 19.17 -3.61
C ILE A 45 7.85 18.96 -5.12
N TYR A 46 8.90 19.49 -5.70
CA TYR A 46 9.19 19.27 -7.12
C TYR A 46 9.39 17.79 -7.44
N ASN A 47 10.06 17.06 -6.55
CA ASN A 47 10.25 15.63 -6.72
C ASN A 47 8.93 14.87 -6.68
N TRP A 48 8.02 15.25 -5.78
CA TRP A 48 6.69 14.62 -5.70
C TRP A 48 5.88 14.78 -6.99
N GLU A 49 6.03 15.92 -7.65
CA GLU A 49 5.29 16.26 -8.86
C GLU A 49 5.98 15.82 -10.16
N ASN A 50 7.17 15.27 -10.05
CA ASN A 50 7.95 14.83 -11.21
C ASN A 50 7.84 13.31 -11.37
N PRO A 51 7.14 12.82 -12.43
CA PRO A 51 6.95 11.38 -12.61
C PRO A 51 8.26 10.62 -12.83
N ASN A 52 9.31 11.28 -13.28
CA ASN A 52 10.61 10.65 -13.52
C ASN A 52 11.38 10.38 -12.23
N LYS A 53 11.08 11.10 -11.17
CA LYS A 53 11.76 10.94 -9.87
C LYS A 53 11.23 9.76 -9.06
N LYS A 54 9.99 9.32 -9.34
CA LYS A 54 9.35 8.21 -8.63
C LYS A 54 9.42 8.36 -7.12
N ASN A 55 9.17 9.58 -6.65
CA ASN A 55 9.25 9.93 -5.25
C ASN A 55 7.94 10.59 -4.83
N LEU A 56 7.16 9.89 -4.02
CA LEU A 56 5.86 10.38 -3.55
C LEU A 56 5.97 10.88 -2.11
N PRO A 57 5.04 11.76 -1.70
CA PRO A 57 4.96 12.15 -0.29
C PRO A 57 4.72 10.94 0.62
N ARG A 58 5.13 11.06 1.87
CA ARG A 58 4.77 10.10 2.91
C ARG A 58 3.26 10.17 3.14
N ILE A 59 2.70 9.13 3.73
CA ILE A 59 1.24 9.04 3.91
C ILE A 59 0.68 10.21 4.73
N ASP A 60 1.39 10.66 5.75
CA ASP A 60 0.99 11.81 6.55
C ASP A 60 0.95 13.10 5.72
N ASN A 61 1.88 13.27 4.79
CA ASN A 61 1.88 14.41 3.89
C ASN A 61 0.75 14.35 2.87
N PHE A 62 0.38 13.15 2.41
CA PHE A 62 -0.82 12.97 1.58
C PHE A 62 -2.08 13.39 2.32
N VAL A 63 -2.21 13.02 3.58
CA VAL A 63 -3.35 13.42 4.42
C VAL A 63 -3.40 14.94 4.53
N THR A 64 -2.27 15.59 4.78
CA THR A 64 -2.17 17.04 4.87
C THR A 64 -2.59 17.71 3.55
N LEU A 65 -2.09 17.21 2.42
CA LEU A 65 -2.46 17.74 1.10
C LEU A 65 -3.96 17.57 0.83
N ALA A 66 -4.52 16.41 1.16
CA ALA A 66 -5.94 16.16 0.96
C ALA A 66 -6.80 17.16 1.76
N GLN A 67 -6.44 17.42 3.01
CA GLN A 67 -7.13 18.39 3.84
C GLN A 67 -6.92 19.83 3.34
N PHE A 68 -5.71 20.14 2.95
CA PHE A 68 -5.38 21.48 2.43
C PHE A 68 -6.15 21.81 1.16
N TYR A 69 -6.22 20.85 0.23
CA TYR A 69 -6.96 21.02 -1.02
C TYR A 69 -8.46 20.76 -0.86
N ASN A 70 -8.91 20.31 0.29
CA ASN A 70 -10.30 19.93 0.55
C ASN A 70 -10.79 18.86 -0.44
N VAL A 71 -10.02 17.84 -0.61
CA VAL A 71 -10.34 16.67 -1.44
C VAL A 71 -10.13 15.41 -0.63
N LYS A 72 -10.63 14.29 -1.13
CA LYS A 72 -10.38 12.99 -0.52
C LYS A 72 -8.99 12.51 -0.90
N ILE A 73 -8.37 11.70 -0.04
CA ILE A 73 -7.07 11.12 -0.34
C ILE A 73 -7.12 10.28 -1.63
N ASP A 74 -8.27 9.63 -1.88
CA ASP A 74 -8.49 8.85 -3.10
C ASP A 74 -8.43 9.71 -4.37
N ASP A 75 -8.70 11.00 -4.25
CA ASP A 75 -8.60 11.93 -5.38
C ASP A 75 -7.16 12.29 -5.71
N LEU A 76 -6.23 12.08 -4.78
CA LEU A 76 -4.81 12.38 -4.97
C LEU A 76 -4.00 11.18 -5.46
N ILE A 77 -4.42 9.99 -5.09
CA ILE A 77 -3.65 8.76 -5.35
C ILE A 77 -4.29 7.99 -6.49
N ILE A 78 -3.49 7.73 -7.53
CA ILE A 78 -3.93 6.93 -8.67
C ILE A 78 -3.44 5.50 -8.44
N VAL A 79 -4.37 4.56 -8.55
CA VAL A 79 -4.11 3.15 -8.29
C VAL A 79 -4.19 2.38 -9.60
N LYS A 80 -3.33 1.41 -9.78
CA LYS A 80 -3.42 0.42 -10.85
C LYS A 80 -3.48 -0.96 -10.21
N TYR A 81 -3.98 -1.94 -10.96
CA TYR A 81 -4.18 -3.28 -10.46
C TYR A 81 -3.28 -4.25 -11.19
N ILE A 82 -2.66 -5.15 -10.42
CA ILE A 82 -1.90 -6.26 -10.97
C ILE A 82 -2.56 -7.56 -10.55
N GLN A 83 -2.50 -8.55 -11.42
CA GLN A 83 -3.02 -9.87 -11.09
C GLN A 83 -1.95 -10.67 -10.36
N THR A 84 -2.34 -11.30 -9.26
CA THR A 84 -1.46 -12.16 -8.48
C THR A 84 -2.22 -13.40 -8.05
N ASP A 85 -1.51 -14.50 -7.86
CA ASP A 85 -2.10 -15.76 -7.42
C ASP A 85 -2.17 -15.74 -5.88
N ILE A 86 -3.38 -15.97 -5.35
CA ILE A 86 -3.60 -15.99 -3.90
C ILE A 86 -2.79 -17.10 -3.23
N LEU A 87 -2.63 -18.25 -3.90
CA LEU A 87 -1.84 -19.34 -3.35
C LEU A 87 -0.38 -18.95 -3.16
N ASP A 88 0.21 -18.24 -4.11
CA ASP A 88 1.56 -17.73 -4.00
C ASP A 88 1.68 -16.74 -2.85
N VAL A 89 0.70 -15.86 -2.68
CA VAL A 89 0.67 -14.90 -1.58
C VAL A 89 0.60 -15.64 -0.24
N CYS A 90 -0.25 -16.66 -0.13
CA CYS A 90 -0.39 -17.45 1.09
C CYS A 90 0.90 -18.21 1.43
N GLU A 91 1.54 -18.82 0.44
CA GLU A 91 2.80 -19.51 0.62
C GLU A 91 3.90 -18.53 1.05
N SER A 92 3.98 -17.39 0.41
CA SER A 92 4.93 -16.35 0.77
C SER A 92 4.72 -15.87 2.20
N SER A 93 3.48 -15.68 2.62
CA SER A 93 3.14 -15.29 3.98
C SER A 93 3.60 -16.35 5.00
N THR A 94 3.39 -17.62 4.68
CA THR A 94 3.84 -18.74 5.52
C THR A 94 5.37 -18.74 5.67
N ILE A 95 6.10 -18.49 4.59
CA ILE A 95 7.55 -18.38 4.60
C ILE A 95 8.01 -17.19 5.44
N ILE A 96 7.35 -16.04 5.32
CA ILE A 96 7.68 -14.81 6.06
C ILE A 96 7.59 -15.04 7.56
N TYR A 97 6.59 -15.79 8.01
CA TYR A 97 6.45 -16.11 9.43
C TYR A 97 7.38 -17.26 9.88
N GLY A 98 8.22 -17.79 8.97
CA GLY A 98 9.21 -18.83 9.30
C GLY A 98 8.60 -20.18 9.62
N ILE A 99 7.34 -20.38 9.31
CA ILE A 99 6.63 -21.62 9.61
C ILE A 99 6.43 -22.39 8.31
N LYS A 100 7.12 -23.50 8.18
CA LYS A 100 6.94 -24.41 7.04
C LYS A 100 5.66 -25.20 7.23
N LYS A 101 4.98 -25.49 6.12
CA LYS A 101 3.74 -26.27 6.11
C LYS A 101 3.90 -27.61 6.85
N GLU A 102 5.01 -28.29 6.63
CA GLU A 102 5.31 -29.57 7.31
C GLU A 102 5.36 -29.40 8.82
N TYR A 103 5.96 -28.33 9.31
CA TYR A 103 6.03 -28.05 10.74
C TYR A 103 4.65 -27.77 11.32
N MET A 104 3.81 -27.02 10.59
CA MET A 104 2.44 -26.76 11.00
C MET A 104 1.62 -28.04 11.07
N GLU A 105 1.78 -28.94 10.12
CA GLU A 105 1.11 -30.24 10.13
C GLU A 105 1.49 -31.05 11.37
N LYS A 106 2.76 -31.05 11.76
CA LYS A 106 3.22 -31.70 12.97
C LYS A 106 2.63 -31.09 14.23
N LEU A 107 2.57 -29.76 14.30
CA LEU A 107 1.92 -29.04 15.41
C LEU A 107 0.45 -29.42 15.53
N ILE A 108 -0.25 -29.51 14.42
CA ILE A 108 -1.67 -29.89 14.37
C ILE A 108 -1.84 -31.29 14.92
N THR A 109 -0.99 -32.21 14.53
CA THR A 109 -1.04 -33.61 14.97
C THR A 109 -0.84 -33.75 16.48
N LEU A 110 0.01 -32.91 17.07
CA LEU A 110 0.35 -32.96 18.49
C LEU A 110 -0.57 -32.11 19.37
N SER A 111 -1.43 -31.31 18.76
CA SER A 111 -2.26 -30.36 19.49
C SER A 111 -3.56 -30.98 20.00
N SER A 112 -4.14 -30.36 21.04
CA SER A 112 -5.47 -30.72 21.51
C SER A 112 -6.54 -30.42 20.45
N PRO A 113 -7.71 -31.09 20.50
CA PRO A 113 -8.77 -30.84 19.51
C PRO A 113 -9.20 -29.37 19.41
N SER A 114 -9.23 -28.63 20.51
CA SER A 114 -9.60 -27.21 20.48
C SER A 114 -8.54 -26.35 19.79
N VAL A 115 -7.26 -26.61 20.06
CA VAL A 115 -6.15 -25.93 19.41
C VAL A 115 -6.10 -26.31 17.92
N LEU A 116 -6.34 -27.57 17.62
CA LEU A 116 -6.39 -28.07 16.24
C LEU A 116 -7.46 -27.32 15.43
N LYS A 117 -8.67 -27.17 16.01
CA LYS A 117 -9.76 -26.44 15.37
C LYS A 117 -9.38 -24.97 15.12
N ALA A 118 -8.77 -24.32 16.10
CA ALA A 118 -8.33 -22.94 15.96
C ALA A 118 -7.26 -22.79 14.87
N LEU A 119 -6.28 -23.69 14.81
CA LEU A 119 -5.24 -23.66 13.79
C LEU A 119 -5.80 -23.91 12.40
N LYS A 120 -6.71 -24.86 12.25
CA LYS A 120 -7.36 -25.13 10.97
C LYS A 120 -8.17 -23.93 10.49
N SER A 121 -8.88 -23.26 11.39
CA SER A 121 -9.64 -22.06 11.06
C SER A 121 -8.72 -20.92 10.62
N TYR A 122 -7.62 -20.71 11.36
CA TYR A 122 -6.70 -19.60 11.10
C TYR A 122 -5.93 -19.78 9.78
N TYR A 123 -5.44 -20.99 9.53
CA TYR A 123 -4.62 -21.27 8.34
C TYR A 123 -5.41 -21.88 7.18
N ASN A 124 -6.70 -22.07 7.35
CA ASN A 124 -7.58 -22.62 6.32
C ASN A 124 -7.07 -23.94 5.73
N PHE A 125 -6.59 -24.85 6.61
CA PHE A 125 -6.23 -26.19 6.18
C PHE A 125 -7.49 -26.97 5.85
N SER A 126 -7.64 -27.37 4.59
CA SER A 126 -8.68 -28.31 4.22
C SER A 126 -8.21 -29.74 4.51
N THR A 127 -9.02 -30.46 5.20
CA THR A 127 -8.79 -31.88 5.43
C THR A 127 -9.30 -32.68 4.25
#